data_f71932a902cc6b2f14a00d44541983e8
#
_entry.id   f71932a902cc6b2f14a00d44541983e8
#
_cell.length_a   1.000
_cell.length_b   1.000
_cell.length_c   1.000
_cell.angle_alpha   90.00
_cell.angle_beta   90.00
_cell.angle_gamma   90.00
#
_symmetry.space_group_name_H-M   'P 1'
#
loop_
_entity.id
_entity.type
_entity.pdbx_description
1 polymer ?
#
loop_
_entity_poly.entity_id
_entity_poly.type
_entity_poly.pdbx_seq_one_letter_code
_entity_poly.pdbx_strand_id
1 'polypeptide(L)'
;MRKRVSGLILCFVLLFAIPLPAFASNQVNTIDIQALLYEDGSMYVTQVWKGDFNEGTESYIPMNVPDYLTISNLTVSDQNGIYDTVPDWNIDWSFEEKARKCGMNDTDSGYEICFGISRYGQNHYTIEYKLDIR
;
A
#
# COMPACT_ATOMS: atom_id res chain seq x y z
N MET A 1 -56.91 -16.70 -11.51
CA MET A 1 -55.65 -17.01 -12.20
C MET A 1 -54.75 -15.79 -12.43
N ARG A 2 -55.26 -14.62 -12.67
CA ARG A 2 -54.46 -13.41 -12.88
C ARG A 2 -53.65 -12.93 -11.65
N LYS A 3 -54.06 -13.26 -10.42
CA LYS A 3 -53.38 -12.84 -9.18
C LYS A 3 -52.13 -13.64 -8.84
N ARG A 4 -51.93 -14.84 -9.40
CA ARG A 4 -50.77 -15.69 -9.12
C ARG A 4 -49.55 -15.34 -9.97
N VAL A 5 -49.77 -14.79 -11.15
CA VAL A 5 -48.66 -14.40 -12.06
C VAL A 5 -48.01 -13.11 -11.59
N SER A 6 -48.74 -12.18 -11.00
CA SER A 6 -48.18 -10.92 -10.47
C SER A 6 -47.24 -11.14 -9.29
N GLY A 7 -47.54 -12.14 -8.42
CA GLY A 7 -46.65 -12.48 -7.31
C GLY A 7 -45.32 -13.11 -7.76
N LEU A 8 -45.36 -13.91 -8.81
CA LEU A 8 -44.16 -14.58 -9.35
C LEU A 8 -43.24 -13.57 -10.03
N ILE A 9 -43.78 -12.60 -10.75
CA ILE A 9 -43.01 -11.53 -11.39
C ILE A 9 -42.38 -10.61 -10.33
N LEU A 10 -43.12 -10.31 -9.26
CA LEU A 10 -42.58 -9.48 -8.16
C LEU A 10 -41.42 -10.17 -7.42
N CYS A 11 -41.50 -11.48 -7.18
CA CYS A 11 -40.41 -12.25 -6.60
C CYS A 11 -39.19 -12.32 -7.53
N PHE A 12 -39.42 -12.39 -8.84
CA PHE A 12 -38.32 -12.43 -9.82
C PHE A 12 -37.60 -11.07 -9.92
N VAL A 13 -38.31 -9.97 -9.84
CA VAL A 13 -37.75 -8.61 -9.83
C VAL A 13 -36.97 -8.34 -8.54
N LEU A 14 -37.47 -8.84 -7.39
CA LEU A 14 -36.75 -8.72 -6.11
C LEU A 14 -35.43 -9.52 -6.05
N LEU A 15 -35.35 -10.63 -6.77
CA LEU A 15 -34.11 -11.43 -6.87
C LEU A 15 -32.98 -10.71 -7.64
N PHE A 16 -33.33 -9.82 -8.57
CA PHE A 16 -32.36 -9.01 -9.31
C PHE A 16 -31.95 -7.72 -8.57
N ALA A 17 -32.66 -7.35 -7.51
CA ALA A 17 -32.35 -6.16 -6.71
C ALA A 17 -31.41 -6.41 -5.54
N ILE A 18 -30.85 -7.63 -5.39
CA ILE A 18 -29.83 -7.92 -4.37
C ILE A 18 -28.53 -7.31 -4.86
N PRO A 19 -27.99 -6.29 -4.19
CA PRO A 19 -26.68 -5.76 -4.56
C PRO A 19 -25.64 -6.87 -4.37
N LEU A 20 -24.96 -7.20 -5.45
CA LEU A 20 -23.80 -8.10 -5.35
C LEU A 20 -22.78 -7.45 -4.43
N PRO A 21 -22.20 -8.17 -3.46
CA PRO A 21 -21.17 -7.61 -2.63
C PRO A 21 -20.01 -7.18 -3.52
N ALA A 22 -19.72 -5.88 -3.52
CA ALA A 22 -18.49 -5.37 -4.12
C ALA A 22 -17.33 -5.77 -3.19
N PHE A 23 -16.45 -6.63 -3.67
CA PHE A 23 -15.23 -6.96 -2.92
C PHE A 23 -14.33 -5.74 -2.95
N ALA A 24 -13.96 -5.25 -1.77
CA ALA A 24 -12.93 -4.23 -1.64
C ALA A 24 -11.60 -4.82 -2.11
N SER A 25 -10.87 -4.08 -2.94
CA SER A 25 -9.53 -4.46 -3.41
C SER A 25 -8.62 -3.24 -3.42
N ASN A 26 -7.33 -3.47 -3.30
CA ASN A 26 -6.32 -2.42 -3.47
C ASN A 26 -6.04 -2.24 -4.97
N GLN A 27 -5.96 -0.98 -5.38
CA GLN A 27 -5.60 -0.62 -6.74
C GLN A 27 -4.66 0.56 -6.73
N VAL A 28 -3.41 0.34 -7.12
CA VAL A 28 -2.46 1.41 -7.35
C VAL A 28 -2.65 1.91 -8.78
N ASN A 29 -3.08 3.15 -8.94
CA ASN A 29 -3.39 3.73 -10.24
C ASN A 29 -2.15 4.30 -10.91
N THR A 30 -1.26 4.93 -10.14
CA THR A 30 -0.01 5.51 -10.63
C THR A 30 1.13 5.31 -9.63
N ILE A 31 2.32 5.06 -10.18
CA ILE A 31 3.58 5.10 -9.44
C ILE A 31 4.52 6.00 -10.25
N ASP A 32 4.89 7.12 -9.66
CA ASP A 32 5.89 8.04 -10.19
C ASP A 32 7.20 7.80 -9.46
N ILE A 33 8.28 7.51 -10.19
CA ILE A 33 9.59 7.24 -9.60
C ILE A 33 10.59 8.25 -10.15
N GLN A 34 11.25 8.97 -9.25
CA GLN A 34 12.40 9.82 -9.55
C GLN A 34 13.63 9.29 -8.84
N ALA A 35 14.73 9.20 -9.57
CA ALA A 35 16.01 8.78 -9.04
C ALA A 35 17.08 9.83 -9.38
N LEU A 36 17.78 10.28 -8.35
CA LEU A 36 18.86 11.25 -8.47
C LEU A 36 20.18 10.58 -8.11
N LEU A 37 21.01 10.36 -9.12
CA LEU A 37 22.33 9.74 -8.96
C LEU A 37 23.38 10.81 -8.66
N TYR A 38 24.21 10.57 -7.64
CA TYR A 38 25.34 11.42 -7.24
C TYR A 38 26.66 10.86 -7.75
N GLU A 39 27.67 11.72 -7.79
CA GLU A 39 29.02 11.37 -8.27
C GLU A 39 29.69 10.27 -7.41
N ASP A 40 29.34 10.16 -6.14
CA ASP A 40 29.85 9.13 -5.22
C ASP A 40 29.19 7.75 -5.44
N GLY A 41 28.25 7.65 -6.39
CA GLY A 41 27.51 6.43 -6.70
C GLY A 41 26.27 6.23 -5.84
N SER A 42 26.00 7.09 -4.88
CA SER A 42 24.75 7.05 -4.12
C SER A 42 23.57 7.55 -4.96
N MET A 43 22.36 7.11 -4.61
CA MET A 43 21.16 7.47 -5.32
C MET A 43 20.04 7.81 -4.34
N TYR A 44 19.41 8.96 -4.52
CA TYR A 44 18.15 9.28 -3.85
C TYR A 44 16.97 8.89 -4.72
N VAL A 45 16.04 8.14 -4.16
CA VAL A 45 14.84 7.67 -4.85
C VAL A 45 13.62 8.25 -4.15
N THR A 46 12.73 8.82 -4.94
CA THR A 46 11.40 9.27 -4.51
C THR A 46 10.36 8.53 -5.33
N GLN A 47 9.44 7.84 -4.64
CA GLN A 47 8.28 7.20 -5.28
C GLN A 47 7.00 7.87 -4.77
N VAL A 48 6.11 8.21 -5.69
CA VAL A 48 4.78 8.70 -5.35
C VAL A 48 3.75 7.72 -5.87
N TRP A 49 3.03 7.10 -4.95
CA TRP A 49 1.98 6.13 -5.23
C TRP A 49 0.61 6.76 -5.02
N LYS A 50 -0.28 6.61 -5.99
CA LYS A 50 -1.66 7.06 -5.89
C LYS A 50 -2.59 5.90 -6.21
N GLY A 51 -3.60 5.69 -5.37
CA GLY A 51 -4.54 4.61 -5.57
C GLY A 51 -5.61 4.50 -4.50
N ASP A 52 -6.37 3.44 -4.61
CA ASP A 52 -7.39 3.04 -3.65
C ASP A 52 -6.87 1.88 -2.81
N PHE A 53 -6.82 2.08 -1.50
CA PHE A 53 -6.32 1.12 -0.52
C PHE A 53 -7.48 0.74 0.40
N ASN A 54 -8.09 -0.42 0.17
CA ASN A 54 -9.36 -0.79 0.78
C ASN A 54 -9.27 -2.05 1.64
N GLU A 55 -8.11 -2.70 1.66
CA GLU A 55 -7.89 -3.93 2.42
C GLU A 55 -6.44 -4.05 2.89
N GLY A 56 -6.23 -4.93 3.86
CA GLY A 56 -4.91 -5.17 4.46
C GLY A 56 -4.52 -4.12 5.49
N THR A 57 -3.32 -4.25 6.00
CA THR A 57 -2.79 -3.41 7.08
C THR A 57 -1.58 -2.59 6.66
N GLU A 58 -0.92 -2.99 5.57
CA GLU A 58 0.32 -2.38 5.08
C GLU A 58 0.44 -2.48 3.56
N SER A 59 1.27 -1.63 3.01
CA SER A 59 1.85 -1.80 1.68
C SER A 59 3.35 -1.99 1.79
N TYR A 60 3.97 -2.61 0.81
CA TYR A 60 5.40 -2.87 0.82
C TYR A 60 6.02 -2.81 -0.57
N ILE A 61 7.31 -2.50 -0.59
CA ILE A 61 8.15 -2.48 -1.79
C ILE A 61 9.26 -3.50 -1.59
N PRO A 62 9.27 -4.61 -2.35
CA PRO A 62 10.39 -5.55 -2.32
C PRO A 62 11.68 -4.88 -2.83
N MET A 63 12.74 -5.01 -2.06
CA MET A 63 14.06 -4.45 -2.38
C MET A 63 15.10 -5.59 -2.42
N ASN A 64 15.22 -6.22 -3.56
CA ASN A 64 16.22 -7.26 -3.80
C ASN A 64 17.56 -6.62 -4.18
N VAL A 65 18.14 -5.87 -3.25
CA VAL A 65 19.39 -5.18 -3.48
C VAL A 65 20.59 -6.11 -3.21
N PRO A 66 21.66 -6.00 -4.01
CA PRO A 66 22.89 -6.73 -3.74
C PRO A 66 23.49 -6.35 -2.38
N ASP A 67 24.30 -7.26 -1.82
CA ASP A 67 24.93 -7.07 -0.49
C ASP A 67 25.81 -5.83 -0.38
N TYR A 68 26.28 -5.31 -1.50
CA TYR A 68 27.07 -4.09 -1.53
C TYR A 68 26.27 -2.79 -1.53
N LEU A 69 24.95 -2.87 -1.55
CA LEU A 69 24.06 -1.72 -1.43
C LEU A 69 23.38 -1.68 -0.07
N THR A 70 23.23 -0.48 0.46
CA THR A 70 22.52 -0.22 1.71
C THR A 70 21.38 0.76 1.46
N ILE A 71 20.24 0.51 2.06
CA ILE A 71 19.10 1.43 2.06
C ILE A 71 19.16 2.25 3.34
N SER A 72 19.11 3.56 3.23
CA SER A 72 19.12 4.48 4.36
C SER A 72 18.15 5.64 4.16
N ASN A 73 17.97 6.45 5.20
CA ASN A 73 17.16 7.66 5.18
C ASN A 73 15.72 7.43 4.66
N LEU A 74 15.11 6.31 5.05
CA LEU A 74 13.74 6.02 4.68
C LEU A 74 12.79 7.01 5.33
N THR A 75 11.98 7.66 4.51
CA THR A 75 10.83 8.46 4.93
C THR A 75 9.61 8.09 4.11
N VAL A 76 8.46 8.03 4.76
CA VAL A 76 7.16 7.84 4.11
C VAL A 76 6.21 8.91 4.63
N SER A 77 5.41 9.44 3.74
CA SER A 77 4.33 10.36 4.06
C SER A 77 3.09 10.02 3.25
N ASP A 78 1.95 10.43 3.75
CA ASP A 78 0.69 10.45 3.00
C ASP A 78 0.13 11.87 2.95
N GLN A 79 -1.11 12.04 2.49
CA GLN A 79 -1.78 13.35 2.42
C GLN A 79 -1.96 14.01 3.80
N ASN A 80 -1.80 13.26 4.90
CA ASN A 80 -1.98 13.76 6.27
C ASN A 80 -0.65 14.00 7.01
N GLY A 81 0.47 13.73 6.40
CA GLY A 81 1.80 14.03 6.94
C GLY A 81 2.78 12.88 6.95
N ILE A 82 3.91 13.10 7.62
CA ILE A 82 5.05 12.18 7.69
C ILE A 82 4.75 11.06 8.69
N TYR A 83 5.17 9.85 8.34
CA TYR A 83 5.08 8.65 9.18
C TYR A 83 6.27 8.55 10.12
N ASP A 84 6.07 7.90 11.27
CA ASP A 84 7.15 7.53 12.16
C ASP A 84 7.92 6.33 11.59
N THR A 85 9.24 6.46 11.47
CA THR A 85 10.12 5.37 11.04
C THR A 85 10.47 4.53 12.25
N VAL A 86 10.18 3.22 12.17
CA VAL A 86 10.53 2.26 13.22
C VAL A 86 11.77 1.46 12.82
N PRO A 87 12.64 1.06 13.78
CA PRO A 87 13.88 0.35 13.47
C PRO A 87 13.64 -1.04 12.89
N ASP A 88 12.62 -1.75 13.39
CA ASP A 88 12.27 -3.10 12.98
C ASP A 88 10.78 -3.17 12.68
N TRP A 89 10.43 -3.51 11.44
CA TRP A 89 9.06 -3.68 11.06
C TRP A 89 8.54 -5.04 11.50
N ASN A 90 7.34 -5.08 12.08
CA ASN A 90 6.68 -6.32 12.44
C ASN A 90 5.43 -6.52 11.57
N ILE A 91 5.48 -7.52 10.72
CA ILE A 91 4.38 -7.84 9.78
C ILE A 91 3.11 -8.29 10.49
N ASP A 92 3.21 -8.74 11.73
CA ASP A 92 2.09 -9.24 12.54
C ASP A 92 1.36 -8.14 13.33
N TRP A 93 1.84 -6.92 13.29
CA TRP A 93 1.14 -5.78 13.89
C TRP A 93 -0.25 -5.58 13.28
N SER A 94 -1.19 -5.14 14.11
CA SER A 94 -2.54 -4.76 13.68
C SER A 94 -2.54 -3.54 12.78
N PHE A 95 -3.70 -3.22 12.21
CA PHE A 95 -3.90 -1.99 11.42
C PHE A 95 -3.53 -0.75 12.23
N GLU A 96 -3.99 -0.67 13.49
CA GLU A 96 -3.73 0.47 14.37
C GLU A 96 -2.26 0.58 14.77
N GLU A 97 -1.59 -0.56 14.98
CA GLU A 97 -0.17 -0.59 15.31
C GLU A 97 0.73 -0.19 14.14
N LYS A 98 0.31 -0.48 12.90
CA LYS A 98 1.02 -0.10 11.68
C LYS A 98 0.68 1.32 11.21
N ALA A 99 -0.47 1.84 11.60
CA ALA A 99 -0.94 3.14 11.12
C ALA A 99 0.10 4.25 11.38
N ARG A 100 0.38 5.04 10.33
CA ARG A 100 1.33 6.16 10.35
C ARG A 100 2.77 5.77 10.72
N LYS A 101 3.15 4.54 10.40
CA LYS A 101 4.50 4.02 10.61
C LYS A 101 5.05 3.45 9.32
N CYS A 102 6.37 3.50 9.19
CA CYS A 102 7.12 2.83 8.13
C CYS A 102 8.38 2.21 8.68
N GLY A 103 8.95 1.28 7.97
CA GLY A 103 10.16 0.59 8.38
C GLY A 103 10.64 -0.40 7.34
N MET A 104 11.69 -1.12 7.70
CA MET A 104 12.30 -2.16 6.88
C MET A 104 11.97 -3.52 7.49
N ASN A 105 11.60 -4.46 6.64
CA ASN A 105 11.44 -5.87 6.99
C ASN A 105 12.52 -6.69 6.27
N ASP A 106 13.30 -7.47 7.02
CA ASP A 106 14.29 -8.37 6.46
C ASP A 106 13.62 -9.60 5.84
N THR A 107 14.05 -9.97 4.65
CA THR A 107 13.59 -11.17 3.95
C THR A 107 14.77 -12.03 3.52
N ASP A 108 14.51 -13.26 3.11
CA ASP A 108 15.55 -14.18 2.63
C ASP A 108 16.28 -13.68 1.39
N SER A 109 15.65 -12.79 0.60
CA SER A 109 16.22 -12.27 -0.65
C SER A 109 16.62 -10.79 -0.60
N GLY A 110 16.52 -10.14 0.57
CA GLY A 110 16.85 -8.72 0.74
C GLY A 110 15.98 -8.06 1.79
N TYR A 111 15.35 -6.94 1.43
CA TYR A 111 14.50 -6.15 2.32
C TYR A 111 13.16 -5.86 1.67
N GLU A 112 12.21 -5.51 2.51
CA GLU A 112 10.98 -4.85 2.10
C GLU A 112 10.88 -3.50 2.78
N ILE A 113 10.60 -2.44 2.03
CA ILE A 113 10.16 -1.17 2.60
C ILE A 113 8.67 -1.31 2.89
N CYS A 114 8.29 -1.19 4.15
CA CYS A 114 6.92 -1.35 4.60
C CYS A 114 6.36 -0.04 5.14
N PHE A 115 5.09 0.19 4.90
CA PHE A 115 4.36 1.32 5.47
C PHE A 115 2.89 0.97 5.70
N GLY A 116 2.37 1.45 6.83
CA GLY A 116 1.01 1.16 7.25
C GLY A 116 -0.04 1.84 6.38
N ILE A 117 -1.10 1.12 6.06
CA ILE A 117 -2.32 1.73 5.57
C ILE A 117 -3.01 2.36 6.77
N SER A 118 -3.08 3.69 6.80
CA SER A 118 -3.57 4.43 7.96
C SER A 118 -5.04 4.81 7.84
N ARG A 119 -5.60 4.69 6.64
CA ARG A 119 -6.99 4.95 6.30
C ARG A 119 -7.34 4.26 5.00
N TYR A 120 -8.46 3.60 4.95
CA TYR A 120 -8.97 3.04 3.70
C TYR A 120 -9.54 4.13 2.78
N GLY A 121 -9.51 3.86 1.50
CA GLY A 121 -9.95 4.73 0.44
C GLY A 121 -8.80 5.26 -0.41
N GLN A 122 -9.01 6.41 -1.02
CA GLN A 122 -7.99 7.06 -1.83
C GLN A 122 -6.86 7.61 -0.96
N ASN A 123 -5.65 7.18 -1.26
CA ASN A 123 -4.44 7.65 -0.62
C ASN A 123 -3.36 7.95 -1.66
N HIS A 124 -2.47 8.86 -1.31
CA HIS A 124 -1.19 9.00 -1.99
C HIS A 124 -0.07 8.90 -0.96
N TYR A 125 0.92 8.12 -1.30
CA TYR A 125 2.11 7.91 -0.48
C TYR A 125 3.31 8.47 -1.20
N THR A 126 4.17 9.16 -0.47
CA THR A 126 5.50 9.56 -0.93
C THR A 126 6.52 8.77 -0.13
N ILE A 127 7.32 7.95 -0.83
CA ILE A 127 8.33 7.08 -0.25
C ILE A 127 9.69 7.57 -0.73
N GLU A 128 10.56 7.94 0.19
CA GLU A 128 11.89 8.44 -0.11
C GLU A 128 12.95 7.61 0.63
N TYR A 129 14.02 7.28 -0.07
CA TYR A 129 15.14 6.55 0.51
C TYR A 129 16.42 6.81 -0.27
N LYS A 130 17.54 6.51 0.37
CA LYS A 130 18.87 6.59 -0.23
C LYS A 130 19.44 5.20 -0.41
N LEU A 131 20.03 4.95 -1.58
CA LEU A 131 20.85 3.78 -1.85
C LEU A 131 22.32 4.20 -1.78
N ASP A 132 23.07 3.56 -0.89
CA ASP A 132 24.51 3.77 -0.71
C ASP A 132 25.29 2.52 -1.09
N ILE A 133 26.48 2.71 -1.65
CA ILE A 133 27.45 1.64 -1.86
C ILE A 133 28.20 1.42 -0.55
N ARG A 134 28.27 0.18 -0.12
CA ARG A 134 29.07 -0.21 1.06
C ARG A 134 30.56 -0.18 0.78
#